data_6dc7f16f5cc21499810c55f5a6a729a9
#
_entry.id   6dc7f16f5cc21499810c55f5a6a729a9
#
_cell.length_a   1.000
_cell.length_b   1.000
_cell.length_c   1.000
_cell.angle_alpha   90.00
_cell.angle_beta   90.00
_cell.angle_gamma   90.00
#
_symmetry.space_group_name_H-M   'P 1'
#
loop_
_entity.id
_entity.type
_entity.pdbx_description
1 polymer ?
#
loop_
_entity_poly.entity_id
_entity_poly.type
_entity_poly.pdbx_seq_one_letter_code
_entity_poly.pdbx_strand_id
1 'polypeptide(L)'
;MLRFRCRVRLSPRSWRQLPRIVGVEAARVEAGPPDEDGWVAVDLVLEAEDVALEQLTALGAGVEVLAPASLRAALRDTGEAMMNRHR
;
A
#
# COMPACT_ATOMS: atom_id res chain seq x y z
N MET A 1 -4.50 0.55 -21.82
CA MET A 1 -3.83 0.02 -20.62
C MET A 1 -4.67 0.35 -19.41
N LEU A 2 -5.05 -0.66 -18.64
CA LEU A 2 -5.80 -0.45 -17.41
C LEU A 2 -4.86 0.02 -16.31
N ARG A 3 -5.31 1.01 -15.56
CA ARG A 3 -4.58 1.51 -14.40
C ARG A 3 -5.50 1.50 -13.20
N PHE A 4 -4.94 1.06 -12.10
CA PHE A 4 -5.67 0.94 -10.85
C PHE A 4 -5.23 2.04 -9.89
N ARG A 5 -6.21 2.80 -9.39
CA ARG A 5 -5.96 3.89 -8.43
C ARG A 5 -6.27 3.43 -7.02
N CYS A 6 -5.37 3.74 -6.10
CA CYS A 6 -5.62 3.47 -4.70
C CYS A 6 -5.05 4.59 -3.83
N ARG A 7 -5.59 4.70 -2.62
CA ARG A 7 -5.11 5.64 -1.63
C ARG A 7 -4.65 4.86 -0.42
N VAL A 8 -3.45 5.14 0.03
CA VAL A 8 -2.82 4.41 1.14
C VAL A 8 -2.18 5.38 2.12
N ARG A 9 -2.01 4.91 3.35
CA ARG A 9 -1.20 5.56 4.37
C ARG A 9 0.04 4.70 4.58
N LEU A 10 1.21 5.33 4.61
CA LEU A 10 2.49 4.64 4.68
C LEU A 10 3.28 5.12 5.88
N SER A 11 3.89 4.18 6.61
CA SER A 11 4.85 4.51 7.64
C SER A 11 6.07 5.22 7.03
N PRO A 12 6.86 5.95 7.83
CA PRO A 12 8.08 6.59 7.30
C PRO A 12 9.01 5.60 6.60
N ARG A 13 9.16 4.41 7.14
CA ARG A 13 9.98 3.36 6.54
C ARG A 13 9.40 2.90 5.20
N SER A 14 8.10 2.63 5.16
CA SER A 14 7.42 2.17 3.95
C SER A 14 7.47 3.23 2.85
N TRP A 15 7.33 4.49 3.20
CA TRP A 15 7.47 5.59 2.26
C TRP A 15 8.85 5.56 1.58
N ARG A 16 9.90 5.33 2.37
CA ARG A 16 11.26 5.23 1.83
C ARG A 16 11.46 3.98 0.98
N GLN A 17 10.76 2.90 1.27
CA GLN A 17 10.87 1.63 0.54
C GLN A 17 9.99 1.57 -0.70
N LEU A 18 9.05 2.49 -0.84
CA LEU A 18 8.03 2.43 -1.90
C LEU A 18 8.63 2.25 -3.31
N PRO A 19 9.72 2.96 -3.70
CA PRO A 19 10.29 2.78 -5.04
C PRO A 19 10.77 1.35 -5.32
N ARG A 20 11.21 0.62 -4.30
CA ARG A 20 11.64 -0.77 -4.45
C ARG A 20 10.47 -1.72 -4.63
N ILE A 21 9.30 -1.33 -4.14
CA ILE A 21 8.11 -2.19 -4.15
C ILE A 21 7.31 -1.97 -5.43
N VAL A 22 6.99 -0.73 -5.76
CA VAL A 22 6.11 -0.40 -6.88
C VAL A 22 6.85 0.11 -8.12
N GLY A 23 8.15 0.31 -8.01
CA GLY A 23 8.97 0.89 -9.07
C GLY A 23 9.09 2.40 -8.93
N VAL A 24 10.17 2.95 -9.51
CA VAL A 24 10.50 4.38 -9.41
C VAL A 24 9.41 5.25 -10.01
N GLU A 25 8.86 4.84 -11.16
CA GLU A 25 7.81 5.61 -11.85
C GLU A 25 6.55 5.74 -10.99
N ALA A 26 6.05 4.63 -10.46
CA ALA A 26 4.84 4.63 -9.65
C ALA A 26 5.06 5.33 -8.30
N ALA A 27 6.30 5.37 -7.83
CA ALA A 27 6.63 6.02 -6.56
C ALA A 27 6.82 7.53 -6.67
N ARG A 28 6.76 8.09 -7.88
CA ARG A 28 6.85 9.53 -8.11
C ARG A 28 5.52 10.20 -7.83
N VAL A 29 5.16 10.24 -6.57
CA VAL A 29 3.90 10.83 -6.12
C VAL A 29 4.20 11.76 -4.95
N GLU A 30 3.33 12.75 -4.79
CA GLU A 30 3.44 13.64 -3.64
C GLU A 30 2.77 13.02 -2.44
N ALA A 31 3.45 13.08 -1.31
CA ALA A 31 2.87 12.68 -0.04
C ALA A 31 2.14 13.86 0.59
N GLY A 32 1.04 13.58 1.27
CA GLY A 32 0.40 14.55 2.13
C GLY A 32 1.28 14.86 3.35
N PRO A 33 0.88 15.82 4.19
CA PRO A 33 1.64 16.13 5.39
C PRO A 33 1.67 14.92 6.33
N PRO A 34 2.80 14.67 7.01
CA PRO A 34 2.88 13.56 7.94
C PRO A 34 1.94 13.78 9.14
N ASP A 35 1.35 12.69 9.63
CA ASP A 35 0.54 12.72 10.84
C ASP A 35 1.43 12.67 12.09
N GLU A 36 0.81 12.52 13.27
CA GLU A 36 1.53 12.50 14.54
C GLU A 36 2.60 11.42 14.60
N ASP A 37 2.37 10.28 13.95
CA ASP A 37 3.29 9.16 13.92
C ASP A 37 4.26 9.21 12.75
N GLY A 38 4.20 10.28 11.95
CA GLY A 38 5.04 10.43 10.78
C GLY A 38 4.54 9.69 9.54
N TRP A 39 3.35 9.11 9.58
CA TRP A 39 2.76 8.43 8.43
C TRP A 39 2.23 9.44 7.43
N VAL A 40 2.32 9.10 6.15
CA VAL A 40 1.89 9.96 5.06
C VAL A 40 0.83 9.26 4.22
N ALA A 41 -0.14 10.04 3.72
CA ALA A 41 -1.14 9.55 2.79
C ALA A 41 -0.70 9.86 1.36
N VAL A 42 -0.84 8.88 0.47
CA VAL A 42 -0.48 9.02 -0.93
C VAL A 42 -1.55 8.39 -1.82
N ASP A 43 -1.71 8.97 -3.00
CA ASP A 43 -2.54 8.41 -4.06
C ASP A 43 -1.62 7.71 -5.06
N LEU A 44 -1.80 6.41 -5.24
CA LEU A 44 -0.99 5.62 -6.14
C LEU A 44 -1.79 5.22 -7.37
N VAL A 45 -1.10 5.12 -8.51
CA VAL A 45 -1.65 4.54 -9.73
C VAL A 45 -0.77 3.33 -10.05
N LEU A 46 -1.35 2.16 -9.90
CA LEU A 46 -0.65 0.89 -10.10
C LEU A 46 -1.25 0.15 -11.29
N GLU A 47 -0.67 -0.98 -11.65
CA GLU A 47 -1.04 -1.68 -12.87
C GLU A 47 -2.45 -2.27 -12.80
N ALA A 48 -2.75 -2.98 -11.71
CA ALA A 48 -4.03 -3.66 -11.50
C ALA A 48 -4.22 -3.91 -10.00
N GLU A 49 -5.44 -4.26 -9.60
CA GLU A 49 -5.75 -4.48 -8.19
C GLU A 49 -5.00 -5.67 -7.59
N ASP A 50 -4.88 -6.77 -8.33
CA ASP A 50 -4.14 -7.94 -7.86
C ASP A 50 -2.65 -7.65 -7.71
N VAL A 51 -2.07 -6.88 -8.62
CA VAL A 51 -0.68 -6.42 -8.53
C VAL A 51 -0.52 -5.50 -7.32
N ALA A 52 -1.46 -4.58 -7.12
CA ALA A 52 -1.44 -3.67 -5.97
C ALA A 52 -1.46 -4.44 -4.65
N LEU A 53 -2.33 -5.45 -4.55
CA LEU A 53 -2.43 -6.28 -3.35
C LEU A 53 -1.08 -6.96 -3.06
N GLU A 54 -0.47 -7.55 -4.06
CA GLU A 54 0.81 -8.23 -3.92
C GLU A 54 1.92 -7.27 -3.49
N GLN A 55 2.01 -6.12 -4.16
CA GLN A 55 3.03 -5.11 -3.86
C GLN A 55 2.87 -4.52 -2.46
N LEU A 56 1.64 -4.15 -2.09
CA LEU A 56 1.37 -3.54 -0.79
C LEU A 56 1.53 -4.53 0.36
N THR A 57 1.23 -5.81 0.13
CA THR A 57 1.45 -6.87 1.11
C THR A 57 2.93 -6.94 1.50
N ALA A 58 3.84 -6.66 0.58
CA ALA A 58 5.27 -6.65 0.84
C ALA A 58 5.69 -5.59 1.87
N LEU A 59 4.86 -4.57 2.09
CA LEU A 59 5.12 -3.53 3.09
C LEU A 59 4.66 -3.94 4.50
N GLY A 60 3.92 -5.04 4.62
CA GLY A 60 3.47 -5.56 5.89
C GLY A 60 2.66 -4.55 6.69
N ALA A 61 2.99 -4.38 7.97
CA ALA A 61 2.27 -3.49 8.86
C ALA A 61 2.53 -2.01 8.59
N GLY A 62 3.42 -1.69 7.67
CA GLY A 62 3.76 -0.30 7.31
C GLY A 62 2.82 0.33 6.30
N VAL A 63 1.74 -0.33 5.92
CA VAL A 63 0.76 0.20 4.97
C VAL A 63 -0.65 0.04 5.52
N GLU A 64 -1.46 1.07 5.30
CA GLU A 64 -2.90 1.01 5.53
C GLU A 64 -3.59 1.44 4.24
N VAL A 65 -4.44 0.57 3.68
CA VAL A 65 -5.22 0.91 2.49
C VAL A 65 -6.44 1.71 2.92
N LEU A 66 -6.60 2.89 2.34
CA LEU A 66 -7.74 3.76 2.62
C LEU A 66 -8.85 3.59 1.57
N ALA A 67 -8.47 3.37 0.32
CA ALA A 67 -9.40 3.17 -0.80
C ALA A 67 -8.68 2.46 -1.95
N PRO A 68 -9.39 1.71 -2.78
CA PRO A 68 -10.81 1.41 -2.67
C PRO A 68 -11.11 0.35 -1.61
N ALA A 69 -12.38 0.24 -1.23
CA ALA A 69 -12.81 -0.71 -0.20
C ALA A 69 -12.48 -2.16 -0.56
N SER A 70 -12.53 -2.51 -1.84
CA SER A 70 -12.18 -3.86 -2.31
C SER A 70 -10.73 -4.22 -2.01
N LEU A 71 -9.80 -3.31 -2.25
CA LEU A 71 -8.39 -3.53 -1.96
C LEU A 71 -8.15 -3.58 -0.44
N ARG A 72 -8.81 -2.71 0.31
CA ARG A 72 -8.72 -2.71 1.77
C ARG A 72 -9.16 -4.05 2.35
N ALA A 73 -10.29 -4.58 1.88
CA ALA A 73 -10.80 -5.88 2.32
C ALA A 73 -9.85 -7.03 1.92
N ALA A 74 -9.33 -6.99 0.70
CA ALA A 74 -8.41 -8.02 0.21
C ALA A 74 -7.12 -8.06 1.03
N LEU A 75 -6.58 -6.89 1.39
CA LEU A 75 -5.37 -6.83 2.20
C LEU A 75 -5.63 -7.33 3.62
N ARG A 76 -6.77 -6.96 4.21
CA ARG A 76 -7.17 -7.48 5.51
C ARG A 76 -7.27 -9.00 5.50
N ASP A 77 -7.93 -9.56 4.49
CA ASP A 77 -8.12 -11.02 4.38
C ASP A 77 -6.77 -11.72 4.20
N THR A 78 -5.86 -11.13 3.43
CA THR A 78 -4.50 -11.66 3.29
C THR A 78 -3.77 -11.67 4.63
N GLY A 79 -3.89 -10.60 5.41
CA GLY A 79 -3.29 -10.51 6.74
C GLY A 79 -3.83 -11.56 7.69
N GLU A 80 -5.13 -11.79 7.68
CA GLU A 80 -5.76 -12.84 8.50
C GLU A 80 -5.27 -14.23 8.11
N ALA A 81 -5.17 -14.51 6.81
CA ALA A 81 -4.68 -15.79 6.32
C ALA A 81 -3.23 -16.02 6.75
N MET A 82 -2.39 -15.00 6.67
CA MET A 82 -1.00 -15.08 7.11
C MET A 82 -0.91 -15.35 8.60
N MET A 83 -1.69 -14.63 9.40
CA MET A 83 -1.73 -14.82 10.85
C MET A 83 -2.17 -16.23 11.20
N ASN A 84 -3.20 -16.75 10.53
CA ASN A 84 -3.72 -18.09 10.80
C ASN A 84 -2.70 -19.19 10.47
N ARG A 85 -1.84 -18.99 9.47
CA ARG A 85 -0.80 -19.95 9.12
C ARG A 85 0.33 -20.01 10.13
N HIS A 86 0.52 -18.94 10.90
CA HIS A 86 1.66 -18.81 11.82
C HIS A 86 1.24 -18.86 13.29
N ARG A 87 0.11 -19.44 13.56
CA ARG A 87 -0.32 -19.70 14.93
C ARG A 87 0.50 -20.78 15.60
#